data_9841a8405aeb5f020ce111b5f5b14b5b
#
_entry.id   9841a8405aeb5f020ce111b5f5b14b5b
#
_cell.length_a   1.000
_cell.length_b   1.000
_cell.length_c   1.000
_cell.angle_alpha   90.00
_cell.angle_beta   90.00
_cell.angle_gamma   90.00
#
_symmetry.space_group_name_H-M   'P 1'
#
loop_
_entity.id
_entity.type
_entity.pdbx_description
1 polymer ?
#
loop_
_entity_poly.entity_id
_entity_poly.type
_entity_poly.pdbx_seq_one_letter_code
_entity_poly.pdbx_strand_id
1 'polypeptide(L)'
;MKHRMLTILTTFLLLLFILGEAALAEDRQVYAAQGDVAFFKENGKIGLQAVDGTVLHEASFDGSGYFDATGQANIYVDDKIGRIDRTGKIIVEPFSCNGIEAIPTNCTAKDVPPYVLLVSWYGADGEKVMQLMNTKGEWLSDTKFELMMYEFLNGKLFINYGELYNQIDAFGQLTSEEWWDSLFVDLYQSEAALPLNKEILSFTEKGVLWKRIVKQSDGRREIYLIQGEQHYLAPETWTEFKWLSDQFVAYCENDLWGIADYECNVIMPAQWRSAPFVGSLEEDIWRVTIPGTNRWQWVHSDGEIVLTEKPDETLRYESETRYTLSNDESTKLIDNTGKLIAEFDSKYFIKWFEEGQYFRYNNIVDDIWGFMSLDGDILSKFPDTLFEYRDGYTELTNGWFRVIDEERYEGPLDDPVGQCGFVNPTGDMVLSSEWDAVYDVSGNMLARVEVDGRYGYVDTTGAYVIEPQWQYADDFMDAGDQWVAAVYLKSRLKVLWKGYINENNELIGEVWY
;
A
#
# COMPACT_ATOMS: atom_id res chain seq x y z
N MET A 1 -57.75 -54.67 16.27
CA MET A 1 -57.18 -53.61 17.15
C MET A 1 -55.66 -53.54 17.19
N LYS A 2 -54.96 -54.68 17.25
CA LYS A 2 -53.46 -54.64 17.30
C LYS A 2 -52.76 -54.00 16.07
N HIS A 3 -53.28 -54.15 14.84
CA HIS A 3 -52.67 -53.57 13.63
C HIS A 3 -52.84 -52.02 13.55
N ARG A 4 -53.93 -51.48 14.05
CA ARG A 4 -54.15 -50.03 14.08
C ARG A 4 -53.30 -49.32 15.14
N MET A 5 -52.99 -49.99 16.25
CA MET A 5 -52.13 -49.46 17.28
C MET A 5 -50.65 -49.39 16.87
N LEU A 6 -50.19 -50.37 16.07
CA LEU A 6 -48.81 -50.42 15.54
C LEU A 6 -48.58 -49.32 14.49
N THR A 7 -49.55 -49.06 13.62
CA THR A 7 -49.48 -48.00 12.60
C THR A 7 -49.50 -46.62 13.23
N ILE A 8 -50.27 -46.40 14.28
CA ILE A 8 -50.30 -45.13 15.02
C ILE A 8 -48.98 -44.89 15.78
N LEU A 9 -48.38 -45.95 16.35
CA LEU A 9 -47.12 -45.86 17.08
C LEU A 9 -45.95 -45.58 16.14
N THR A 10 -45.90 -46.21 14.91
CA THR A 10 -44.88 -45.93 13.91
C THR A 10 -45.03 -44.55 13.28
N THR A 11 -46.25 -44.06 13.06
CA THR A 11 -46.48 -42.68 12.58
C THR A 11 -46.13 -41.65 13.65
N PHE A 12 -46.38 -41.94 14.93
CA PHE A 12 -46.02 -41.05 16.03
C PHE A 12 -44.50 -41.02 16.29
N LEU A 13 -43.80 -42.16 16.14
CA LEU A 13 -42.33 -42.22 16.16
C LEU A 13 -41.69 -41.51 14.96
N LEU A 14 -42.27 -41.65 13.77
CA LEU A 14 -41.81 -40.93 12.58
C LEU A 14 -42.05 -39.43 12.69
N LEU A 15 -43.20 -39.01 13.25
CA LEU A 15 -43.49 -37.60 13.55
C LEU A 15 -42.56 -37.04 14.64
N LEU A 16 -42.24 -37.83 15.69
CA LEU A 16 -41.24 -37.45 16.69
C LEU A 16 -39.82 -37.37 16.14
N PHE A 17 -39.47 -38.21 15.16
CA PHE A 17 -38.18 -38.12 14.47
C PHE A 17 -38.11 -36.89 13.57
N ILE A 18 -39.18 -36.59 12.79
CA ILE A 18 -39.30 -35.41 11.96
C ILE A 18 -39.40 -34.12 12.81
N LEU A 19 -40.10 -34.16 13.96
CA LEU A 19 -40.13 -33.02 14.89
C LEU A 19 -38.83 -32.89 15.70
N GLY A 20 -38.08 -33.97 15.91
CA GLY A 20 -36.78 -33.98 16.54
C GLY A 20 -35.70 -33.37 15.61
N GLU A 21 -35.73 -33.71 14.33
CA GLU A 21 -34.84 -33.08 13.33
C GLU A 21 -35.23 -31.61 13.05
N ALA A 22 -36.55 -31.29 13.07
CA ALA A 22 -36.99 -29.90 12.93
C ALA A 22 -36.73 -29.05 14.20
N ALA A 23 -36.68 -29.67 15.39
CA ALA A 23 -36.35 -28.96 16.64
C ALA A 23 -34.83 -28.78 16.84
N LEU A 24 -33.98 -29.51 16.10
CA LEU A 24 -32.54 -29.32 16.08
C LEU A 24 -32.10 -28.24 15.05
N ALA A 25 -33.01 -27.76 14.20
CA ALA A 25 -32.75 -26.76 13.19
C ALA A 25 -33.00 -25.31 13.65
N GLU A 26 -33.50 -25.06 14.84
CA GLU A 26 -33.86 -23.71 15.32
C GLU A 26 -32.69 -22.90 15.89
N ASP A 27 -31.50 -23.50 16.07
CA ASP A 27 -30.35 -22.81 16.69
C ASP A 27 -29.16 -22.58 15.75
N ARG A 28 -29.25 -23.00 14.48
CA ARG A 28 -28.16 -22.81 13.51
C ARG A 28 -28.40 -21.57 12.68
N GLN A 29 -27.60 -20.53 12.94
CA GLN A 29 -27.53 -19.32 12.14
C GLN A 29 -26.43 -19.48 11.08
N VAL A 30 -26.80 -19.42 9.81
CA VAL A 30 -25.85 -19.48 8.67
C VAL A 30 -25.55 -18.05 8.20
N TYR A 31 -24.29 -17.75 8.02
CA TYR A 31 -23.83 -16.49 7.43
C TYR A 31 -23.90 -16.55 5.90
N ALA A 32 -23.77 -15.41 5.24
CA ALA A 32 -23.70 -15.35 3.79
C ALA A 32 -22.58 -16.23 3.24
N ALA A 33 -22.87 -16.91 2.13
CA ALA A 33 -21.90 -17.76 1.47
C ALA A 33 -20.76 -16.94 0.89
N GLN A 34 -19.54 -17.47 1.00
CA GLN A 34 -18.33 -16.97 0.38
C GLN A 34 -17.87 -17.98 -0.68
N GLY A 35 -18.38 -17.82 -1.90
CA GLY A 35 -18.20 -18.82 -2.94
C GLY A 35 -19.01 -20.10 -2.66
N ASP A 36 -18.34 -21.22 -2.42
CA ASP A 36 -18.91 -22.55 -2.22
C ASP A 36 -19.16 -22.94 -0.75
N VAL A 37 -18.78 -22.08 0.20
CA VAL A 37 -18.87 -22.35 1.63
C VAL A 37 -19.48 -21.19 2.40
N ALA A 38 -19.99 -21.46 3.62
CA ALA A 38 -20.47 -20.47 4.56
C ALA A 38 -20.12 -20.87 5.99
N PHE A 39 -19.80 -19.89 6.82
CA PHE A 39 -19.74 -20.13 8.27
C PHE A 39 -21.16 -20.23 8.85
N PHE A 40 -21.32 -21.04 9.88
CA PHE A 40 -22.56 -21.12 10.64
C PHE A 40 -22.27 -21.04 12.15
N LYS A 41 -23.24 -20.55 12.90
CA LYS A 41 -23.18 -20.48 14.37
C LYS A 41 -24.19 -21.45 14.95
N GLU A 42 -23.74 -22.27 15.88
CA GLU A 42 -24.56 -23.23 16.59
C GLU A 42 -24.07 -23.34 18.04
N ASN A 43 -24.98 -23.23 19.00
CA ASN A 43 -24.66 -23.26 20.46
C ASN A 43 -23.57 -22.23 20.86
N GLY A 44 -23.53 -21.06 20.22
CA GLY A 44 -22.56 -20.01 20.48
C GLY A 44 -21.16 -20.23 19.88
N LYS A 45 -20.94 -21.35 19.20
CA LYS A 45 -19.69 -21.64 18.47
C LYS A 45 -19.90 -21.57 16.96
N ILE A 46 -18.82 -21.36 16.23
CA ILE A 46 -18.81 -21.23 14.77
C ILE A 46 -18.24 -22.50 14.14
N GLY A 47 -18.90 -22.97 13.08
CA GLY A 47 -18.47 -24.07 12.23
C GLY A 47 -18.46 -23.64 10.76
N LEU A 48 -18.05 -24.54 9.87
CA LEU A 48 -18.01 -24.33 8.42
C LEU A 48 -18.87 -25.38 7.71
N GLN A 49 -19.67 -24.93 6.73
CA GLN A 49 -20.47 -25.80 5.87
C GLN A 49 -20.36 -25.40 4.41
N ALA A 50 -20.63 -26.34 3.51
CA ALA A 50 -20.86 -26.06 2.11
C ALA A 50 -22.22 -25.35 1.90
N VAL A 51 -22.42 -24.71 0.76
CA VAL A 51 -23.68 -24.01 0.43
C VAL A 51 -24.91 -24.95 0.37
N ASP A 52 -24.69 -26.25 0.18
CA ASP A 52 -25.75 -27.28 0.24
C ASP A 52 -26.12 -27.71 1.68
N GLY A 53 -25.46 -27.13 2.68
CA GLY A 53 -25.68 -27.44 4.10
C GLY A 53 -24.82 -28.58 4.64
N THR A 54 -23.95 -29.21 3.83
CA THR A 54 -23.02 -30.24 4.29
C THR A 54 -22.00 -29.63 5.25
N VAL A 55 -21.93 -30.13 6.50
CA VAL A 55 -20.96 -29.67 7.48
C VAL A 55 -19.56 -30.10 7.07
N LEU A 56 -18.66 -29.15 6.90
CA LEU A 56 -17.25 -29.34 6.57
C LEU A 56 -16.38 -29.29 7.86
N HIS A 57 -16.78 -28.48 8.84
CA HIS A 57 -16.19 -28.44 10.17
C HIS A 57 -17.28 -28.14 11.21
N GLU A 58 -17.33 -28.96 12.26
CA GLU A 58 -18.30 -28.79 13.34
C GLU A 58 -18.10 -27.47 14.11
N ALA A 59 -19.16 -26.94 14.69
CA ALA A 59 -19.13 -25.69 15.43
C ALA A 59 -18.23 -25.81 16.69
N SER A 60 -17.03 -25.28 16.62
CA SER A 60 -15.99 -25.37 17.68
C SER A 60 -15.25 -24.05 17.93
N PHE A 61 -15.32 -23.08 17.00
CA PHE A 61 -14.60 -21.82 17.07
C PHE A 61 -15.41 -20.76 17.84
N ASP A 62 -14.71 -19.80 18.45
CA ASP A 62 -15.30 -18.62 19.10
C ASP A 62 -15.57 -17.50 18.09
N GLY A 63 -14.85 -17.50 16.96
CA GLY A 63 -14.98 -16.52 15.90
C GLY A 63 -14.39 -17.02 14.60
N SER A 64 -14.75 -16.35 13.50
CA SER A 64 -14.18 -16.56 12.18
C SER A 64 -13.92 -15.23 11.48
N GLY A 65 -12.90 -15.18 10.65
CA GLY A 65 -12.70 -14.15 9.65
C GLY A 65 -13.48 -14.44 8.38
N TYR A 66 -13.02 -13.91 7.28
CA TYR A 66 -13.46 -14.21 5.91
C TYR A 66 -12.38 -15.00 5.17
N PHE A 67 -12.75 -15.68 4.09
CA PHE A 67 -11.78 -16.34 3.20
C PHE A 67 -11.05 -15.30 2.35
N ASP A 68 -9.74 -15.22 2.51
CA ASP A 68 -8.88 -14.34 1.74
C ASP A 68 -8.47 -14.93 0.39
N ALA A 69 -7.62 -14.23 -0.36
CA ALA A 69 -7.13 -14.64 -1.68
C ALA A 69 -6.35 -15.98 -1.68
N THR A 70 -5.93 -16.49 -0.53
CA THR A 70 -5.33 -17.84 -0.41
C THR A 70 -6.38 -18.94 -0.31
N GLY A 71 -7.67 -18.60 -0.23
CA GLY A 71 -8.77 -19.52 0.05
C GLY A 71 -8.80 -20.04 1.48
N GLN A 72 -8.20 -19.28 2.42
CA GLN A 72 -8.18 -19.61 3.84
C GLN A 72 -8.79 -18.49 4.66
N ALA A 73 -9.37 -18.82 5.82
CA ALA A 73 -9.92 -17.87 6.77
C ALA A 73 -9.29 -18.02 8.15
N ASN A 74 -9.14 -16.92 8.89
CA ASN A 74 -8.76 -17.00 10.28
C ASN A 74 -9.91 -17.60 11.13
N ILE A 75 -9.54 -18.43 12.09
CA ILE A 75 -10.42 -18.98 13.14
C ILE A 75 -9.86 -18.58 14.50
N TYR A 76 -10.76 -18.34 15.45
CA TYR A 76 -10.43 -17.86 16.79
C TYR A 76 -10.91 -18.88 17.83
N VAL A 77 -10.01 -19.27 18.73
CA VAL A 77 -10.31 -20.24 19.82
C VAL A 77 -9.53 -19.82 21.07
N ASP A 78 -10.23 -19.49 22.16
CA ASP A 78 -9.60 -19.11 23.44
C ASP A 78 -8.47 -18.07 23.29
N ASP A 79 -8.75 -16.93 22.62
CA ASP A 79 -7.80 -15.87 22.31
C ASP A 79 -6.60 -16.28 21.44
N LYS A 80 -6.69 -17.42 20.77
CA LYS A 80 -5.70 -17.92 19.81
C LYS A 80 -6.22 -17.80 18.39
N ILE A 81 -5.31 -17.64 17.45
CA ILE A 81 -5.63 -17.53 16.03
C ILE A 81 -5.06 -18.73 15.29
N GLY A 82 -5.88 -19.37 14.47
CA GLY A 82 -5.52 -20.41 13.53
C GLY A 82 -6.06 -20.09 12.13
N ARG A 83 -5.90 -21.02 11.19
CA ARG A 83 -6.44 -20.87 9.83
C ARG A 83 -7.11 -22.16 9.37
N ILE A 84 -8.23 -22.02 8.67
CA ILE A 84 -9.01 -23.10 8.06
C ILE A 84 -9.15 -22.86 6.56
N ASP A 85 -9.11 -23.92 5.76
CA ASP A 85 -9.39 -23.84 4.31
C ASP A 85 -10.87 -24.10 4.00
N ARG A 86 -11.27 -23.91 2.74
CA ARG A 86 -12.65 -24.13 2.25
C ARG A 86 -13.13 -25.57 2.34
N THR A 87 -12.24 -26.54 2.58
CA THR A 87 -12.63 -27.96 2.79
C THR A 87 -12.96 -28.27 4.23
N GLY A 88 -12.80 -27.32 5.15
CA GLY A 88 -12.97 -27.51 6.58
C GLY A 88 -11.72 -28.05 7.28
N LYS A 89 -10.60 -28.15 6.58
CA LYS A 89 -9.33 -28.58 7.17
C LYS A 89 -8.63 -27.41 7.86
N ILE A 90 -8.23 -27.63 9.11
CA ILE A 90 -7.37 -26.68 9.83
C ILE A 90 -5.97 -26.76 9.20
N ILE A 91 -5.50 -25.65 8.67
CA ILE A 91 -4.18 -25.48 8.06
C ILE A 91 -3.16 -25.02 9.08
N VAL A 92 -3.57 -24.10 9.97
CA VAL A 92 -2.77 -23.61 11.08
C VAL A 92 -3.57 -23.85 12.36
N GLU A 93 -3.04 -24.70 13.25
CA GLU A 93 -3.65 -24.91 14.56
C GLU A 93 -3.66 -23.61 15.38
N PRO A 94 -4.75 -23.29 16.10
CA PRO A 94 -4.82 -22.06 16.87
C PRO A 94 -3.70 -21.93 17.91
N PHE A 95 -2.93 -20.84 17.83
CA PHE A 95 -1.85 -20.52 18.76
C PHE A 95 -1.87 -19.05 19.16
N SER A 96 -1.15 -18.69 20.23
CA SER A 96 -1.12 -17.31 20.72
C SER A 96 -0.31 -16.42 19.77
N CYS A 97 -0.99 -15.55 19.04
CA CYS A 97 -0.42 -14.48 18.21
C CYS A 97 -1.44 -13.33 18.14
N ASN A 98 -1.02 -12.19 17.60
CA ASN A 98 -1.89 -11.02 17.45
C ASN A 98 -2.52 -10.91 16.07
N GLY A 99 -1.98 -11.61 15.07
CA GLY A 99 -2.54 -11.63 13.72
C GLY A 99 -1.85 -12.64 12.83
N ILE A 100 -2.60 -13.16 11.85
CA ILE A 100 -2.10 -13.93 10.71
C ILE A 100 -2.71 -13.31 9.47
N GLU A 101 -1.88 -12.75 8.59
CA GLU A 101 -2.28 -12.03 7.39
C GLU A 101 -1.63 -12.67 6.16
N ALA A 102 -2.40 -12.83 5.08
CA ALA A 102 -1.87 -13.26 3.80
C ALA A 102 -1.36 -12.02 3.04
N ILE A 103 -0.10 -12.01 2.67
CA ILE A 103 0.51 -10.93 1.90
C ILE A 103 0.96 -11.44 0.53
N PRO A 104 0.66 -10.70 -0.57
CA PRO A 104 1.10 -11.05 -1.91
C PRO A 104 2.62 -10.89 -2.03
N THR A 105 3.27 -11.81 -2.75
CA THR A 105 4.72 -11.73 -2.97
C THR A 105 5.12 -10.79 -4.11
N ASN A 106 4.13 -10.31 -4.88
CA ASN A 106 4.32 -9.40 -6.01
C ASN A 106 5.42 -9.87 -6.98
N CYS A 107 5.50 -11.18 -7.21
CA CYS A 107 6.51 -11.79 -8.06
C CYS A 107 5.86 -12.71 -9.09
N THR A 108 6.24 -12.56 -10.35
CA THR A 108 5.72 -13.35 -11.49
C THR A 108 6.52 -14.61 -11.78
N ALA A 109 7.61 -14.87 -11.07
CA ALA A 109 8.42 -16.06 -11.23
C ALA A 109 7.63 -17.31 -10.80
N LYS A 110 7.64 -18.36 -11.62
CA LYS A 110 6.77 -19.55 -11.46
C LYS A 110 7.04 -20.39 -10.21
N ASP A 111 8.23 -20.28 -9.66
CA ASP A 111 8.70 -20.99 -8.46
C ASP A 111 8.45 -20.21 -7.17
N VAL A 112 8.10 -18.92 -7.25
CA VAL A 112 7.79 -18.10 -6.10
C VAL A 112 6.29 -18.26 -5.74
N PRO A 113 5.95 -18.57 -4.47
CA PRO A 113 4.56 -18.67 -4.07
C PRO A 113 3.87 -17.30 -4.22
N PRO A 114 2.62 -17.24 -4.70
CA PRO A 114 1.92 -15.97 -4.88
C PRO A 114 1.62 -15.25 -3.55
N TYR A 115 1.51 -15.99 -2.46
CA TYR A 115 1.26 -15.46 -1.13
C TYR A 115 2.11 -16.15 -0.08
N VAL A 116 2.43 -15.42 0.98
CA VAL A 116 2.96 -15.95 2.25
C VAL A 116 2.09 -15.44 3.41
N LEU A 117 2.14 -16.11 4.55
CA LEU A 117 1.47 -15.68 5.77
C LEU A 117 2.44 -14.90 6.65
N LEU A 118 2.06 -13.69 7.03
CA LEU A 118 2.76 -12.88 8.00
C LEU A 118 2.10 -13.06 9.36
N VAL A 119 2.82 -13.63 10.30
CA VAL A 119 2.37 -13.84 11.68
C VAL A 119 2.97 -12.77 12.57
N SER A 120 2.15 -12.14 13.41
CA SER A 120 2.58 -11.02 14.25
C SER A 120 2.31 -11.25 15.74
N TRP A 121 3.18 -10.69 16.58
CA TRP A 121 3.07 -10.60 18.04
C TRP A 121 3.41 -9.18 18.50
N TYR A 122 2.87 -8.79 19.66
CA TYR A 122 3.39 -7.63 20.38
C TYR A 122 4.28 -8.10 21.53
N GLY A 123 5.48 -7.55 21.61
CA GLY A 123 6.38 -7.74 22.75
C GLY A 123 5.87 -7.06 24.02
N ALA A 124 6.52 -7.33 25.14
CA ALA A 124 6.19 -6.71 26.44
C ALA A 124 6.45 -5.18 26.44
N ASP A 125 7.27 -4.70 25.54
CA ASP A 125 7.63 -3.30 25.26
C ASP A 125 6.65 -2.61 24.29
N GLY A 126 5.70 -3.38 23.71
CA GLY A 126 4.73 -2.91 22.72
C GLY A 126 5.23 -2.97 21.27
N GLU A 127 6.47 -3.37 21.02
CA GLU A 127 6.99 -3.53 19.66
C GLU A 127 6.35 -4.73 18.95
N LYS A 128 6.00 -4.51 17.66
CA LYS A 128 5.38 -5.54 16.81
C LYS A 128 6.45 -6.37 16.11
N VAL A 129 6.56 -7.62 16.48
CA VAL A 129 7.49 -8.59 15.91
C VAL A 129 6.75 -9.56 15.00
N MET A 130 7.36 -9.94 13.89
CA MET A 130 6.75 -10.77 12.84
C MET A 130 7.62 -11.93 12.42
N GLN A 131 7.02 -12.93 11.77
CA GLN A 131 7.68 -14.09 11.21
C GLN A 131 6.90 -14.61 10.01
N LEU A 132 7.57 -15.17 9.01
CA LEU A 132 6.95 -15.70 7.81
C LEU A 132 6.57 -17.18 7.96
N MET A 133 5.39 -17.51 7.43
CA MET A 133 4.86 -18.86 7.32
C MET A 133 4.35 -19.08 5.90
N ASN A 134 4.48 -20.28 5.35
CA ASN A 134 3.87 -20.57 4.06
C ASN A 134 2.35 -20.81 4.20
N THR A 135 1.65 -20.83 3.09
CA THR A 135 0.19 -21.07 3.07
C THR A 135 -0.23 -22.49 3.47
N LYS A 136 0.73 -23.39 3.78
CA LYS A 136 0.48 -24.73 4.33
C LYS A 136 0.64 -24.78 5.85
N GLY A 137 0.96 -23.66 6.51
CA GLY A 137 1.13 -23.56 7.95
C GLY A 137 2.52 -23.92 8.46
N GLU A 138 3.54 -23.97 7.60
CA GLU A 138 4.91 -24.27 7.96
C GLU A 138 5.73 -22.98 8.08
N TRP A 139 6.51 -22.84 9.14
CA TRP A 139 7.43 -21.71 9.30
C TRP A 139 8.48 -21.70 8.19
N LEU A 140 8.65 -20.54 7.54
CA LEU A 140 9.63 -20.37 6.48
C LEU A 140 11.03 -20.07 7.04
N SER A 141 11.11 -19.43 8.20
CA SER A 141 12.37 -19.19 8.90
C SER A 141 12.15 -19.14 10.41
N ASP A 142 13.22 -19.33 11.19
CA ASP A 142 13.19 -19.10 12.64
C ASP A 142 13.41 -17.63 13.02
N THR A 143 13.72 -16.79 12.03
CA THR A 143 14.02 -15.37 12.23
C THR A 143 12.74 -14.60 12.50
N LYS A 144 12.69 -13.91 13.65
CA LYS A 144 11.70 -12.89 13.97
C LYS A 144 12.29 -11.53 13.63
N PHE A 145 11.46 -10.66 13.07
CA PHE A 145 11.87 -9.35 12.59
C PHE A 145 10.77 -8.33 12.80
N GLU A 146 11.12 -7.06 12.71
CA GLU A 146 10.21 -5.95 12.53
C GLU A 146 10.07 -5.67 11.04
N LEU A 147 8.95 -5.07 10.62
CA LEU A 147 8.75 -4.69 9.22
C LEU A 147 9.06 -3.23 8.99
N MET A 148 9.91 -2.99 8.02
CA MET A 148 10.11 -1.66 7.46
C MET A 148 9.06 -1.34 6.40
N MET A 149 8.63 -2.34 5.62
CA MET A 149 7.58 -2.24 4.60
C MET A 149 6.66 -3.45 4.68
N TYR A 150 5.35 -3.25 4.48
CA TYR A 150 4.33 -4.32 4.52
C TYR A 150 4.12 -5.02 3.17
N GLU A 151 4.93 -4.71 2.17
CA GLU A 151 4.80 -5.25 0.83
C GLU A 151 6.08 -5.92 0.36
N PHE A 152 5.92 -7.02 -0.38
CA PHE A 152 7.02 -7.60 -1.12
C PHE A 152 7.29 -6.79 -2.39
N LEU A 153 8.53 -6.40 -2.57
CA LEU A 153 9.00 -5.84 -3.82
C LEU A 153 9.72 -6.93 -4.60
N ASN A 154 9.14 -7.34 -5.72
CA ASN A 154 9.69 -8.38 -6.60
C ASN A 154 10.12 -9.66 -5.86
N GLY A 155 9.27 -10.15 -4.96
CA GLY A 155 9.49 -11.38 -4.18
C GLY A 155 10.42 -11.24 -2.98
N LYS A 156 10.80 -10.02 -2.59
CA LYS A 156 11.65 -9.72 -1.43
C LYS A 156 10.97 -8.73 -0.49
N LEU A 157 11.07 -8.98 0.80
CA LEU A 157 10.52 -8.16 1.87
C LEU A 157 11.66 -7.51 2.66
N PHE A 158 11.59 -6.21 2.87
CA PHE A 158 12.54 -5.49 3.72
C PHE A 158 12.18 -5.67 5.19
N ILE A 159 13.15 -6.11 5.97
CA ILE A 159 13.00 -6.42 7.39
C ILE A 159 14.06 -5.69 8.20
N ASN A 160 13.77 -5.42 9.48
CA ASN A 160 14.73 -4.91 10.43
C ASN A 160 14.73 -5.75 11.73
N TYR A 161 15.83 -5.65 12.46
CA TYR A 161 15.97 -6.16 13.80
C TYR A 161 16.73 -5.11 14.63
N GLY A 162 15.96 -4.27 15.35
CA GLY A 162 16.47 -3.05 15.93
C GLY A 162 16.97 -2.09 14.84
N GLU A 163 18.23 -1.68 14.93
CA GLU A 163 18.86 -0.78 13.94
C GLU A 163 19.51 -1.51 12.76
N LEU A 164 19.41 -2.83 12.70
CA LEU A 164 19.99 -3.65 11.64
C LEU A 164 18.93 -4.05 10.63
N TYR A 165 19.28 -4.04 9.35
CA TYR A 165 18.39 -4.26 8.21
C TYR A 165 18.83 -5.43 7.34
N ASN A 166 17.89 -6.11 6.71
CA ASN A 166 18.12 -7.16 5.72
C ASN A 166 16.90 -7.27 4.78
N GLN A 167 17.00 -8.17 3.82
CA GLN A 167 15.87 -8.61 3.01
C GLN A 167 15.64 -10.10 3.24
N ILE A 168 14.38 -10.51 3.23
CA ILE A 168 13.96 -11.91 3.27
C ILE A 168 13.14 -12.20 2.00
N ASP A 169 13.39 -13.33 1.36
CA ASP A 169 12.62 -13.75 0.20
C ASP A 169 11.31 -14.46 0.59
N ALA A 170 10.48 -14.79 -0.39
CA ALA A 170 9.23 -15.50 -0.19
C ALA A 170 9.38 -16.95 0.30
N PHE A 171 10.60 -17.47 0.37
CA PHE A 171 10.94 -18.76 0.96
C PHE A 171 11.48 -18.66 2.38
N GLY A 172 11.55 -17.43 2.92
CA GLY A 172 12.05 -17.17 4.27
C GLY A 172 13.58 -17.16 4.37
N GLN A 173 14.30 -17.06 3.25
CA GLN A 173 15.73 -16.99 3.23
C GLN A 173 16.20 -15.55 3.26
N LEU A 174 17.15 -15.23 4.15
CA LEU A 174 17.84 -13.95 4.11
C LEU A 174 18.61 -13.82 2.79
N THR A 175 18.53 -12.68 2.15
CA THR A 175 19.23 -12.42 0.88
C THR A 175 20.73 -12.14 1.10
N SER A 176 21.14 -11.88 2.35
CA SER A 176 22.52 -11.70 2.78
C SER A 176 22.75 -12.37 4.13
N GLU A 177 23.94 -12.95 4.35
CA GLU A 177 24.37 -13.43 5.67
C GLU A 177 24.73 -12.26 6.61
N GLU A 178 25.05 -11.09 6.06
CA GLU A 178 25.38 -9.89 6.82
C GLU A 178 24.16 -8.99 6.98
N TRP A 179 23.95 -8.48 8.20
CA TRP A 179 22.95 -7.44 8.48
C TRP A 179 23.59 -6.07 8.34
N TRP A 180 22.82 -5.10 7.89
CA TRP A 180 23.27 -3.74 7.55
C TRP A 180 22.86 -2.74 8.63
N ASP A 181 23.73 -1.81 9.00
CA ASP A 181 23.48 -0.80 10.04
C ASP A 181 22.52 0.31 9.60
N SER A 182 22.28 0.47 8.30
CA SER A 182 21.29 1.40 7.76
C SER A 182 20.80 0.95 6.40
N LEU A 183 19.50 1.10 6.18
CA LEU A 183 18.87 0.98 4.89
C LEU A 183 18.40 2.39 4.53
N PHE A 184 18.95 3.08 3.58
CA PHE A 184 18.46 4.35 3.05
C PHE A 184 18.33 5.54 3.99
N VAL A 185 18.66 5.47 5.24
CA VAL A 185 18.44 6.60 6.14
C VAL A 185 19.67 7.48 6.13
N ASP A 186 19.45 8.68 5.59
CA ASP A 186 20.35 9.83 5.63
C ASP A 186 21.63 9.75 4.81
N LEU A 187 21.45 9.80 3.51
CA LEU A 187 22.42 10.40 2.60
C LEU A 187 22.78 11.86 2.98
N TYR A 188 22.22 12.39 4.08
CA TYR A 188 22.36 13.80 4.45
C TYR A 188 22.87 14.09 5.86
N GLN A 189 23.04 13.13 6.76
CA GLN A 189 23.56 13.44 8.10
C GLN A 189 24.47 12.37 8.68
N SER A 190 25.73 12.73 8.84
CA SER A 190 26.78 12.24 9.74
C SER A 190 27.92 11.42 9.13
N GLU A 191 29.00 12.10 8.82
CA GLU A 191 30.34 11.55 8.59
C GLU A 191 30.94 10.79 9.82
N ALA A 192 30.22 10.57 10.90
CA ALA A 192 30.81 10.25 12.19
C ALA A 192 30.59 8.85 12.75
N ALA A 193 29.83 7.96 12.13
CA ALA A 193 29.37 6.74 12.80
C ALA A 193 29.40 5.43 12.02
N LEU A 194 30.23 5.22 10.99
CA LEU A 194 30.33 3.94 10.31
C LEU A 194 31.67 3.24 10.55
N PRO A 195 31.71 2.18 11.38
CA PRO A 195 32.87 1.27 11.41
C PRO A 195 32.88 0.28 10.24
N LEU A 196 31.85 0.23 9.38
CA LEU A 196 31.78 -0.64 8.23
C LEU A 196 32.11 0.10 6.94
N ASN A 197 33.11 -0.39 6.24
CA ASN A 197 33.64 0.13 4.96
C ASN A 197 32.68 -0.13 3.78
N LYS A 198 31.37 -0.29 4.01
CA LYS A 198 30.40 -0.62 2.96
C LYS A 198 29.20 0.31 3.05
N GLU A 199 28.73 0.75 1.90
CA GLU A 199 27.52 1.56 1.73
C GLU A 199 26.69 0.98 0.58
N ILE A 200 25.39 0.78 0.79
CA ILE A 200 24.46 0.38 -0.27
C ILE A 200 24.17 1.62 -1.12
N LEU A 201 24.37 1.52 -2.42
CA LEU A 201 24.03 2.57 -3.37
C LEU A 201 22.62 2.37 -3.95
N SER A 202 22.23 1.13 -4.24
CA SER A 202 20.90 0.80 -4.74
C SER A 202 20.63 -0.70 -4.70
N PHE A 203 19.34 -1.05 -4.83
CA PHE A 203 18.87 -2.39 -5.15
C PHE A 203 18.51 -2.43 -6.62
N THR A 204 19.23 -3.21 -7.41
CA THR A 204 19.04 -3.35 -8.85
C THR A 204 18.44 -4.71 -9.18
N GLU A 205 17.97 -4.92 -10.41
CA GLU A 205 17.52 -6.23 -10.88
C GLU A 205 18.60 -7.32 -10.78
N LYS A 206 19.88 -6.92 -10.85
CA LYS A 206 21.05 -7.80 -10.73
C LYS A 206 21.53 -8.00 -9.30
N GLY A 207 20.79 -7.50 -8.31
CA GLY A 207 21.13 -7.57 -6.90
C GLY A 207 21.51 -6.21 -6.30
N VAL A 208 22.13 -6.23 -5.13
CA VAL A 208 22.49 -5.00 -4.41
C VAL A 208 23.76 -4.40 -5.02
N LEU A 209 23.74 -3.09 -5.31
CA LEU A 209 24.91 -2.33 -5.66
C LEU A 209 25.51 -1.69 -4.40
N TRP A 210 26.77 -1.98 -4.13
CA TRP A 210 27.50 -1.53 -2.95
C TRP A 210 28.68 -0.62 -3.32
N LYS A 211 28.95 0.32 -2.43
CA LYS A 211 30.24 0.99 -2.33
C LYS A 211 31.00 0.41 -1.14
N ARG A 212 32.23 -0.02 -1.33
CA ARG A 212 33.13 -0.48 -0.28
C ARG A 212 34.39 0.35 -0.27
N ILE A 213 34.75 0.87 0.91
CA ILE A 213 36.01 1.60 1.12
C ILE A 213 36.97 0.70 1.87
N VAL A 214 38.14 0.45 1.29
CA VAL A 214 39.23 -0.32 1.91
C VAL A 214 40.39 0.61 2.22
N LYS A 215 40.79 0.69 3.51
CA LYS A 215 42.00 1.38 3.91
C LYS A 215 43.17 0.42 3.77
N GLN A 216 44.15 0.76 2.95
CA GLN A 216 45.38 0.03 2.82
C GLN A 216 46.33 0.32 3.99
N SER A 217 47.31 -0.57 4.22
CA SER A 217 48.32 -0.43 5.30
C SER A 217 49.19 0.83 5.17
N ASP A 218 49.31 1.39 3.99
CA ASP A 218 50.03 2.63 3.68
C ASP A 218 49.16 3.91 3.82
N GLY A 219 47.91 3.75 4.27
CA GLY A 219 46.96 4.85 4.47
C GLY A 219 46.13 5.25 3.25
N ARG A 220 46.38 4.66 2.08
CA ARG A 220 45.56 4.89 0.90
C ARG A 220 44.15 4.33 1.07
N ARG A 221 43.17 4.95 0.40
CA ARG A 221 41.79 4.47 0.30
C ARG A 221 41.54 3.92 -1.08
N GLU A 222 41.07 2.71 -1.16
CA GLU A 222 40.55 2.10 -2.37
C GLU A 222 39.04 2.01 -2.27
N ILE A 223 38.33 2.47 -3.30
CA ILE A 223 36.87 2.41 -3.36
C ILE A 223 36.49 1.39 -4.43
N TYR A 224 35.65 0.46 -4.05
CA TYR A 224 35.10 -0.56 -4.96
C TYR A 224 33.61 -0.35 -5.15
N LEU A 225 33.15 -0.44 -6.39
CA LEU A 225 31.76 -0.74 -6.71
C LEU A 225 31.59 -2.25 -6.77
N ILE A 226 30.58 -2.78 -6.12
CA ILE A 226 30.33 -4.22 -6.00
C ILE A 226 28.89 -4.50 -6.42
N GLN A 227 28.72 -5.39 -7.39
CA GLN A 227 27.42 -5.90 -7.82
C GLN A 227 27.48 -7.42 -7.89
N GLY A 228 26.76 -8.10 -7.00
CA GLY A 228 26.87 -9.54 -6.84
C GLY A 228 28.30 -9.97 -6.49
N GLU A 229 28.91 -10.83 -7.30
CA GLU A 229 30.30 -11.29 -7.16
C GLU A 229 31.32 -10.41 -7.88
N GLN A 230 30.89 -9.39 -8.62
CA GLN A 230 31.76 -8.51 -9.41
C GLN A 230 32.23 -7.33 -8.54
N HIS A 231 33.54 -7.06 -8.54
CA HIS A 231 34.17 -6.00 -7.79
C HIS A 231 34.97 -5.11 -8.75
N TYR A 232 34.60 -3.86 -8.85
CA TYR A 232 35.26 -2.89 -9.73
C TYR A 232 35.98 -1.84 -8.91
N LEU A 233 37.28 -1.72 -9.09
CA LEU A 233 38.12 -0.74 -8.40
C LEU A 233 37.97 0.62 -9.07
N ALA A 234 37.51 1.60 -8.33
CA ALA A 234 37.44 2.99 -8.82
C ALA A 234 38.83 3.65 -8.90
N PRO A 235 39.02 4.64 -9.80
CA PRO A 235 40.18 5.49 -9.78
C PRO A 235 40.44 6.14 -8.43
N GLU A 236 41.72 6.30 -8.04
CA GLU A 236 42.12 6.86 -6.72
C GLU A 236 41.61 8.30 -6.49
N THR A 237 41.31 9.02 -7.58
CA THR A 237 40.81 10.40 -7.55
C THR A 237 39.31 10.49 -7.22
N TRP A 238 38.60 9.39 -7.29
CA TRP A 238 37.16 9.38 -7.03
C TRP A 238 36.88 9.26 -5.51
N THR A 239 36.01 10.14 -5.03
CA THR A 239 35.78 10.27 -3.59
C THR A 239 34.39 9.79 -3.17
N GLU A 240 33.41 9.83 -4.06
CA GLU A 240 32.01 9.51 -3.75
C GLU A 240 31.29 8.95 -4.97
N PHE A 241 30.20 8.19 -4.71
CA PHE A 241 29.30 7.62 -5.71
C PHE A 241 27.85 7.84 -5.32
N LYS A 242 26.99 7.99 -6.34
CA LYS A 242 25.53 7.89 -6.20
C LYS A 242 24.98 7.01 -7.31
N TRP A 243 23.96 6.23 -6.99
CA TRP A 243 23.24 5.47 -8.02
C TRP A 243 22.48 6.40 -8.96
N LEU A 244 22.45 6.06 -10.24
CA LEU A 244 21.67 6.76 -11.27
C LEU A 244 20.69 5.84 -11.98
N SER A 245 21.14 4.66 -12.41
CA SER A 245 20.31 3.68 -13.12
C SER A 245 20.93 2.30 -12.99
N ASP A 246 20.32 1.28 -13.57
CA ASP A 246 20.85 -0.10 -13.60
C ASP A 246 22.13 -0.26 -14.43
N GLN A 247 22.61 0.80 -15.07
CA GLN A 247 23.83 0.80 -15.85
C GLN A 247 24.85 1.85 -15.41
N PHE A 248 24.42 2.92 -14.71
CA PHE A 248 25.24 4.09 -14.45
C PHE A 248 25.25 4.53 -12.99
N VAL A 249 26.37 5.09 -12.58
CA VAL A 249 26.58 5.78 -11.31
C VAL A 249 27.09 7.20 -11.55
N ALA A 250 26.71 8.14 -10.68
CA ALA A 250 27.42 9.40 -10.55
C ALA A 250 28.68 9.17 -9.70
N TYR A 251 29.80 9.71 -10.11
CA TYR A 251 31.05 9.72 -9.34
C TYR A 251 31.50 11.14 -9.04
N CYS A 252 32.16 11.33 -7.90
CA CYS A 252 32.75 12.62 -7.52
C CYS A 252 34.27 12.57 -7.63
N GLU A 253 34.85 13.55 -8.35
CA GLU A 253 36.25 13.76 -8.49
C GLU A 253 36.59 15.26 -8.36
N ASN A 254 37.49 15.62 -7.44
CA ASN A 254 37.89 17.03 -7.17
C ASN A 254 36.67 17.93 -6.86
N ASP A 255 35.73 17.46 -6.07
CA ASP A 255 34.47 18.13 -5.69
C ASP A 255 33.52 18.43 -6.88
N LEU A 256 33.74 17.76 -8.01
CA LEU A 256 32.85 17.82 -9.16
C LEU A 256 32.30 16.41 -9.46
N TRP A 257 31.09 16.37 -9.97
CA TRP A 257 30.39 15.16 -10.32
C TRP A 257 30.47 14.86 -11.80
N GLY A 258 30.66 13.60 -12.14
CA GLY A 258 30.59 13.01 -13.46
C GLY A 258 29.71 11.78 -13.48
N ILE A 259 29.65 11.08 -14.61
CA ILE A 259 28.88 9.85 -14.80
C ILE A 259 29.82 8.76 -15.33
N ALA A 260 29.68 7.55 -14.76
CA ALA A 260 30.41 6.36 -15.12
C ALA A 260 29.49 5.14 -15.18
N ASP A 261 29.89 4.10 -15.89
CA ASP A 261 29.29 2.78 -15.77
C ASP A 261 29.76 2.05 -14.49
N TYR A 262 29.20 0.87 -14.21
CA TYR A 262 29.57 0.08 -13.04
C TYR A 262 30.97 -0.50 -13.09
N GLU A 263 31.59 -0.57 -14.27
CA GLU A 263 32.99 -0.95 -14.46
C GLU A 263 33.98 0.20 -14.22
N CYS A 264 33.44 1.37 -13.78
CA CYS A 264 34.17 2.61 -13.58
C CYS A 264 34.74 3.24 -14.89
N ASN A 265 34.16 2.93 -16.06
CA ASN A 265 34.46 3.66 -17.27
C ASN A 265 33.74 5.00 -17.28
N VAL A 266 34.47 6.09 -17.52
CA VAL A 266 33.90 7.44 -17.56
C VAL A 266 33.03 7.60 -18.81
N ILE A 267 31.74 7.89 -18.59
CA ILE A 267 30.77 8.25 -19.64
C ILE A 267 30.80 9.77 -19.84
N MET A 268 30.69 10.53 -18.72
CA MET A 268 30.82 11.98 -18.72
C MET A 268 31.83 12.41 -17.66
N PRO A 269 32.83 13.22 -18.01
CA PRO A 269 33.85 13.68 -17.07
C PRO A 269 33.23 14.55 -15.97
N ALA A 270 33.88 14.57 -14.81
CA ALA A 270 33.44 15.36 -13.66
C ALA A 270 33.46 16.86 -13.98
N GLN A 271 32.33 17.51 -13.95
CA GLN A 271 32.13 18.91 -14.30
C GLN A 271 31.03 19.64 -13.55
N TRP A 272 30.11 18.88 -12.85
CA TRP A 272 28.97 19.47 -12.16
C TRP A 272 29.23 19.59 -10.65
N ARG A 273 28.67 20.63 -10.00
CA ARG A 273 28.82 20.86 -8.55
C ARG A 273 27.93 19.96 -7.71
N SER A 274 26.82 19.49 -8.25
CA SER A 274 25.92 18.54 -7.61
C SER A 274 25.85 17.26 -8.41
N ALA A 275 25.57 16.16 -7.73
CA ALA A 275 25.35 14.89 -8.39
C ALA A 275 24.20 15.01 -9.40
N PRO A 276 24.35 14.40 -10.59
CA PRO A 276 23.25 14.25 -11.54
C PRO A 276 22.05 13.55 -10.89
N PHE A 277 20.83 13.92 -11.32
CA PHE A 277 19.59 13.23 -10.97
C PHE A 277 19.05 12.52 -12.21
N VAL A 278 18.44 11.37 -12.00
CA VAL A 278 17.80 10.62 -13.08
C VAL A 278 16.64 11.43 -13.66
N GLY A 279 16.67 11.67 -14.97
CA GLY A 279 15.56 12.25 -15.71
C GLY A 279 14.66 11.15 -16.29
N SER A 280 15.26 10.17 -16.98
CA SER A 280 14.58 8.98 -17.49
C SER A 280 15.53 7.78 -17.45
N LEU A 281 15.06 6.66 -16.90
CA LEU A 281 15.83 5.40 -16.87
C LEU A 281 15.89 4.74 -18.26
N GLU A 282 14.85 4.90 -19.07
CA GLU A 282 14.75 4.25 -20.38
C GLU A 282 15.58 4.98 -21.45
N GLU A 283 15.73 6.30 -21.29
CA GLU A 283 16.38 7.15 -22.28
C GLU A 283 17.76 7.62 -21.86
N ASP A 284 18.26 7.16 -20.69
CA ASP A 284 19.58 7.56 -20.14
C ASP A 284 19.76 9.09 -20.08
N ILE A 285 18.74 9.80 -19.60
CA ILE A 285 18.72 11.25 -19.47
C ILE A 285 18.88 11.64 -18.01
N TRP A 286 19.77 12.58 -17.75
CA TRP A 286 20.04 13.09 -16.40
C TRP A 286 19.83 14.59 -16.31
N ARG A 287 19.27 15.02 -15.19
CA ARG A 287 19.19 16.42 -14.84
C ARG A 287 20.45 16.82 -14.07
N VAL A 288 21.14 17.84 -14.54
CA VAL A 288 22.41 18.33 -13.99
C VAL A 288 22.36 19.83 -13.74
N THR A 289 23.16 20.32 -12.79
CA THR A 289 23.31 21.77 -12.57
C THR A 289 24.22 22.38 -13.61
N ILE A 290 23.81 23.52 -14.20
CA ILE A 290 24.67 24.27 -15.12
C ILE A 290 25.86 24.83 -14.33
N PRO A 291 27.14 24.56 -14.74
CA PRO A 291 28.31 25.02 -14.02
C PRO A 291 28.29 26.53 -13.73
N GLY A 292 28.54 26.91 -12.48
CA GLY A 292 28.57 28.31 -12.04
C GLY A 292 27.21 28.97 -11.81
N THR A 293 26.13 28.22 -11.90
CA THR A 293 24.74 28.68 -11.64
C THR A 293 24.00 27.74 -10.69
N ASN A 294 22.77 28.09 -10.33
CA ASN A 294 21.83 27.19 -9.63
C ASN A 294 20.74 26.67 -10.58
N ARG A 295 20.95 26.76 -11.89
CA ARG A 295 20.00 26.35 -12.91
C ARG A 295 20.29 24.93 -13.40
N TRP A 296 19.33 24.31 -14.06
CA TRP A 296 19.34 22.92 -14.47
C TRP A 296 19.43 22.75 -15.99
N GLN A 297 20.01 21.62 -16.38
CA GLN A 297 19.99 21.10 -17.76
C GLN A 297 19.59 19.63 -17.74
N TRP A 298 18.93 19.17 -18.79
CA TRP A 298 18.76 17.76 -19.10
C TRP A 298 19.79 17.37 -20.16
N VAL A 299 20.55 16.33 -19.87
CA VAL A 299 21.65 15.86 -20.67
C VAL A 299 21.52 14.38 -20.92
N HIS A 300 21.54 13.96 -22.18
CA HIS A 300 21.53 12.56 -22.57
C HIS A 300 22.93 11.92 -22.39
N SER A 301 23.01 10.58 -22.31
CA SER A 301 24.26 9.82 -22.10
C SER A 301 25.33 10.05 -23.16
N ASP A 302 24.98 10.46 -24.37
CA ASP A 302 25.91 10.87 -25.44
C ASP A 302 26.41 12.30 -25.32
N GLY A 303 25.94 13.08 -24.34
CA GLY A 303 26.31 14.47 -24.10
C GLY A 303 25.38 15.50 -24.75
N GLU A 304 24.30 15.07 -25.44
CA GLU A 304 23.32 15.99 -26.01
C GLU A 304 22.57 16.73 -24.91
N ILE A 305 22.42 18.06 -25.06
CA ILE A 305 21.61 18.89 -24.17
C ILE A 305 20.17 18.90 -24.68
N VAL A 306 19.27 18.22 -23.95
CA VAL A 306 17.86 18.13 -24.31
C VAL A 306 17.10 19.39 -23.94
N LEU A 307 17.35 19.94 -22.74
CA LEU A 307 16.70 21.15 -22.23
C LEU A 307 17.63 21.93 -21.32
N THR A 308 17.51 23.26 -21.36
CA THR A 308 18.19 24.17 -20.43
C THR A 308 17.20 25.13 -19.79
N GLU A 309 17.17 25.18 -18.45
CA GLU A 309 16.41 26.15 -17.67
C GLU A 309 16.94 27.57 -17.95
N LYS A 310 16.03 28.51 -18.24
CA LYS A 310 16.40 29.92 -18.50
C LYS A 310 16.57 30.69 -17.18
N PRO A 311 17.22 31.89 -17.21
CA PRO A 311 17.46 32.69 -16.00
C PRO A 311 16.21 33.17 -15.27
N ASP A 312 15.10 33.32 -16.00
CA ASP A 312 13.79 33.81 -15.53
C ASP A 312 12.79 32.67 -15.24
N GLU A 313 13.19 31.42 -15.48
CA GLU A 313 12.35 30.25 -15.20
C GLU A 313 12.66 29.67 -13.82
N THR A 314 11.64 29.13 -13.15
CA THR A 314 11.73 28.36 -11.91
C THR A 314 11.29 26.94 -12.16
N LEU A 315 12.19 25.99 -11.93
CA LEU A 315 11.91 24.57 -12.02
C LEU A 315 11.24 24.09 -10.73
N ARG A 316 10.15 23.32 -10.87
CA ARG A 316 9.54 22.55 -9.78
C ARG A 316 9.44 21.09 -10.16
N TYR A 317 9.69 20.24 -9.19
CA TYR A 317 9.46 18.80 -9.28
C TYR A 317 7.99 18.54 -8.98
N GLU A 318 7.28 17.87 -9.87
CA GLU A 318 5.88 17.50 -9.69
C GLU A 318 5.74 15.99 -9.42
N SER A 319 6.48 15.16 -10.15
CA SER A 319 6.56 13.70 -9.95
C SER A 319 7.84 13.14 -10.55
N GLU A 320 8.08 11.84 -10.41
CA GLU A 320 9.23 11.15 -11.03
C GLU A 320 9.35 11.38 -12.54
N THR A 321 8.23 11.64 -13.21
CA THR A 321 8.18 11.78 -14.67
C THR A 321 7.74 13.17 -15.14
N ARG A 322 7.54 14.15 -14.24
CA ARG A 322 6.99 15.46 -14.61
C ARG A 322 7.63 16.59 -13.82
N TYR A 323 7.87 17.69 -14.53
CA TYR A 323 8.38 18.94 -13.96
C TYR A 323 7.59 20.12 -14.54
N THR A 324 7.56 21.22 -13.79
CA THR A 324 7.10 22.51 -14.33
C THR A 324 8.25 23.51 -14.39
N LEU A 325 8.30 24.27 -15.49
CA LEU A 325 9.14 25.46 -15.65
C LEU A 325 8.24 26.68 -15.74
N SER A 326 8.29 27.54 -14.75
CA SER A 326 7.39 28.71 -14.65
C SER A 326 8.18 30.02 -14.61
N ASN A 327 7.65 31.03 -15.29
CA ASN A 327 8.06 32.42 -15.18
C ASN A 327 6.83 33.33 -15.08
N ASP A 328 7.02 34.67 -15.16
CA ASP A 328 5.90 35.64 -15.08
C ASP A 328 4.89 35.55 -16.24
N GLU A 329 5.24 34.90 -17.32
CA GLU A 329 4.42 34.84 -18.55
C GLU A 329 3.72 33.49 -18.70
N SER A 330 4.42 32.38 -18.42
CA SER A 330 3.90 31.03 -18.64
C SER A 330 4.39 29.99 -17.64
N THR A 331 3.64 28.91 -17.52
CA THR A 331 4.03 27.65 -16.89
C THR A 331 4.10 26.56 -17.95
N LYS A 332 5.28 25.97 -18.12
CA LYS A 332 5.51 24.85 -19.02
C LYS A 332 5.53 23.55 -18.23
N LEU A 333 4.76 22.59 -18.69
CA LEU A 333 4.81 21.21 -18.23
C LEU A 333 5.78 20.45 -19.13
N ILE A 334 6.77 19.81 -18.53
CA ILE A 334 7.77 18.98 -19.22
C ILE A 334 7.84 17.59 -18.61
N ASP A 335 8.19 16.60 -19.41
CA ASP A 335 8.46 15.27 -18.89
C ASP A 335 9.87 15.17 -18.26
N ASN A 336 10.21 14.01 -17.74
CA ASN A 336 11.51 13.74 -17.12
C ASN A 336 12.68 13.76 -18.13
N THR A 337 12.40 13.72 -19.43
CA THR A 337 13.40 13.87 -20.50
C THR A 337 13.65 15.33 -20.89
N GLY A 338 12.87 16.27 -20.35
CA GLY A 338 12.93 17.69 -20.70
C GLY A 338 12.07 18.08 -21.90
N LYS A 339 11.29 17.15 -22.45
CA LYS A 339 10.38 17.42 -23.57
C LYS A 339 9.17 18.20 -23.11
N LEU A 340 8.82 19.26 -23.84
CA LEU A 340 7.61 20.05 -23.61
C LEU A 340 6.35 19.19 -23.88
N ILE A 341 5.49 19.09 -22.86
CA ILE A 341 4.18 18.45 -22.94
C ILE A 341 3.11 19.51 -23.25
N ALA A 342 3.05 20.57 -22.43
CA ALA A 342 2.08 21.64 -22.56
C ALA A 342 2.61 22.97 -22.02
N GLU A 343 2.04 24.09 -22.47
CA GLU A 343 2.35 25.43 -21.98
C GLU A 343 1.05 26.18 -21.63
N PHE A 344 1.03 26.80 -20.45
CA PHE A 344 -0.11 27.49 -19.88
C PHE A 344 0.26 28.93 -19.52
N ASP A 345 -0.75 29.80 -19.43
CA ASP A 345 -0.62 31.14 -18.85
C ASP A 345 -0.13 31.04 -17.40
N SER A 346 0.70 31.97 -16.92
CA SER A 346 1.29 31.99 -15.59
C SER A 346 0.27 31.99 -14.42
N LYS A 347 -1.00 32.29 -14.69
CA LYS A 347 -2.08 32.21 -13.72
C LYS A 347 -2.43 30.78 -13.27
N TYR A 348 -2.00 29.75 -14.02
CA TYR A 348 -2.24 28.36 -13.71
C TYR A 348 -1.11 27.83 -12.83
N PHE A 349 -1.45 27.39 -11.62
CA PHE A 349 -0.58 26.64 -10.75
C PHE A 349 -0.92 25.15 -10.87
N ILE A 350 0.02 24.33 -11.33
CA ILE A 350 -0.19 22.93 -11.66
C ILE A 350 0.49 22.07 -10.60
N LYS A 351 -0.16 21.01 -10.15
CA LYS A 351 0.37 20.00 -9.23
C LYS A 351 -0.01 18.61 -9.72
N TRP A 352 0.94 17.70 -9.68
CA TRP A 352 0.74 16.30 -10.04
C TRP A 352 0.14 15.48 -8.89
N PHE A 353 -0.62 14.40 -9.23
CA PHE A 353 -1.05 13.36 -8.31
C PHE A 353 -0.58 12.00 -8.81
N GLU A 354 0.10 11.22 -7.95
CA GLU A 354 0.81 9.98 -8.32
C GLU A 354 -0.10 8.86 -8.81
N GLU A 355 -1.31 8.72 -8.27
CA GLU A 355 -2.21 7.60 -8.62
C GLU A 355 -3.10 7.88 -9.83
N GLY A 356 -3.22 9.12 -10.22
CA GLY A 356 -4.07 9.52 -11.34
C GLY A 356 -3.27 9.86 -12.59
N GLN A 357 -3.86 9.64 -13.74
CA GLN A 357 -3.33 10.13 -15.02
C GLN A 357 -3.74 11.59 -15.25
N TYR A 358 -3.69 12.43 -14.20
CA TYR A 358 -4.22 13.79 -14.23
C TYR A 358 -3.30 14.75 -13.46
N PHE A 359 -3.36 16.03 -13.86
CA PHE A 359 -2.87 17.14 -13.06
C PHE A 359 -4.03 17.84 -12.36
N ARG A 360 -3.80 18.28 -11.14
CA ARG A 360 -4.61 19.32 -10.53
C ARG A 360 -4.07 20.69 -10.95
N TYR A 361 -4.94 21.61 -11.26
CA TYR A 361 -4.58 23.00 -11.45
C TYR A 361 -5.40 23.92 -10.54
N ASN A 362 -4.79 25.03 -10.12
CA ASN A 362 -5.46 26.15 -9.50
C ASN A 362 -5.27 27.36 -10.41
N ASN A 363 -6.34 28.09 -10.71
CA ASN A 363 -6.29 29.36 -11.38
C ASN A 363 -6.64 30.45 -10.36
N ILE A 364 -5.62 31.14 -9.85
CA ILE A 364 -5.73 32.12 -8.76
C ILE A 364 -6.40 33.44 -9.18
N VAL A 365 -6.61 33.66 -10.48
CA VAL A 365 -7.24 34.89 -11.00
C VAL A 365 -8.75 34.71 -11.13
N ASP A 366 -9.17 33.51 -11.52
CA ASP A 366 -10.58 33.17 -11.76
C ASP A 366 -11.21 32.47 -10.53
N ASP A 367 -10.44 32.27 -9.43
CA ASP A 367 -10.85 31.59 -8.20
C ASP A 367 -11.48 30.21 -8.50
N ILE A 368 -10.76 29.41 -9.31
CA ILE A 368 -11.17 28.04 -9.67
C ILE A 368 -10.01 27.07 -9.55
N TRP A 369 -10.37 25.83 -9.33
CA TRP A 369 -9.47 24.70 -9.45
C TRP A 369 -10.10 23.58 -10.28
N GLY A 370 -9.36 22.57 -10.61
CA GLY A 370 -9.88 21.43 -11.35
C GLY A 370 -8.80 20.46 -11.78
N PHE A 371 -9.17 19.59 -12.71
CA PHE A 371 -8.29 18.57 -13.23
C PHE A 371 -7.95 18.83 -14.70
N MET A 372 -6.79 18.36 -15.09
CA MET A 372 -6.21 18.50 -16.40
C MET A 372 -5.61 17.16 -16.82
N SER A 373 -5.73 16.80 -18.09
CA SER A 373 -5.10 15.59 -18.64
C SER A 373 -3.58 15.69 -18.66
N LEU A 374 -2.89 14.57 -18.93
CA LEU A 374 -1.44 14.54 -19.14
C LEU A 374 -0.99 15.37 -20.35
N ASP A 375 -1.90 15.60 -21.31
CA ASP A 375 -1.65 16.39 -22.51
C ASP A 375 -2.00 17.89 -22.30
N GLY A 376 -2.47 18.26 -21.10
CA GLY A 376 -2.76 19.63 -20.73
C GLY A 376 -4.19 20.10 -21.02
N ASP A 377 -5.10 19.21 -21.41
CA ASP A 377 -6.51 19.55 -21.60
C ASP A 377 -7.23 19.70 -20.27
N ILE A 378 -7.97 20.79 -20.09
CA ILE A 378 -8.80 21.00 -18.89
C ILE A 378 -10.00 20.03 -18.92
N LEU A 379 -10.04 19.11 -17.96
CA LEU A 379 -11.07 18.10 -17.83
C LEU A 379 -12.25 18.56 -16.99
N SER A 380 -11.99 19.30 -15.90
CA SER A 380 -13.03 19.79 -14.98
C SER A 380 -12.67 21.14 -14.38
N LYS A 381 -13.69 21.84 -13.83
CA LYS A 381 -13.55 23.13 -13.13
C LYS A 381 -14.47 23.15 -11.94
N PHE A 382 -13.91 23.50 -10.78
CA PHE A 382 -14.63 23.66 -9.53
C PHE A 382 -14.36 25.05 -8.94
N PRO A 383 -15.30 25.65 -8.20
CA PRO A 383 -15.03 26.89 -7.47
C PRO A 383 -14.01 26.64 -6.35
N ASP A 384 -13.26 27.65 -5.97
CA ASP A 384 -12.26 27.55 -4.88
C ASP A 384 -12.91 27.42 -3.49
N THR A 385 -14.22 27.66 -3.35
CA THR A 385 -15.01 27.38 -2.15
C THR A 385 -15.12 25.88 -1.85
N LEU A 386 -14.91 25.02 -2.86
CA LEU A 386 -14.77 23.59 -2.66
C LEU A 386 -13.31 23.25 -2.35
N PHE A 387 -13.01 22.94 -1.09
CA PHE A 387 -11.70 22.51 -0.67
C PHE A 387 -11.53 21.01 -0.71
N GLU A 388 -10.36 20.59 -1.11
CA GLU A 388 -9.87 19.25 -0.83
C GLU A 388 -9.70 19.08 0.70
N TYR A 389 -10.11 17.92 1.24
CA TYR A 389 -9.97 17.59 2.65
C TYR A 389 -8.49 17.69 3.08
N ARG A 390 -8.22 18.29 4.24
CA ARG A 390 -6.95 18.91 4.61
C ARG A 390 -5.79 18.01 5.00
N ASP A 391 -5.84 16.71 4.87
CA ASP A 391 -4.69 15.84 5.16
C ASP A 391 -3.59 15.89 4.08
N GLY A 392 -3.63 16.92 3.25
CA GLY A 392 -2.53 17.33 2.39
C GLY A 392 -2.16 16.38 1.25
N TYR A 393 -2.61 15.17 1.28
CA TYR A 393 -2.33 14.10 0.32
C TYR A 393 -3.47 13.10 0.30
N THR A 394 -4.68 13.53 -0.06
CA THR A 394 -5.70 12.55 -0.41
C THR A 394 -5.32 11.97 -1.75
N GLU A 395 -4.68 10.82 -1.72
CA GLU A 395 -4.44 9.98 -2.87
C GLU A 395 -5.77 9.76 -3.59
N LEU A 396 -5.73 9.85 -4.90
CA LEU A 396 -6.86 9.52 -5.76
C LEU A 396 -7.15 8.04 -5.64
N THR A 397 -8.05 7.66 -4.77
CA THR A 397 -8.53 6.31 -4.77
C THR A 397 -9.57 6.16 -5.87
N ASN A 398 -9.27 5.37 -6.89
CA ASN A 398 -10.16 5.11 -8.04
C ASN A 398 -10.63 6.37 -8.79
N GLY A 399 -9.86 7.43 -8.81
CA GLY A 399 -10.17 8.67 -9.52
C GLY A 399 -11.18 9.58 -8.82
N TRP A 400 -11.47 9.38 -7.52
CA TRP A 400 -12.34 10.24 -6.73
C TRP A 400 -11.59 10.98 -5.63
N PHE A 401 -11.96 12.24 -5.38
CA PHE A 401 -11.37 13.14 -4.39
C PHE A 401 -12.41 13.56 -3.37
N ARG A 402 -12.05 13.53 -2.10
CA ARG A 402 -12.88 14.12 -1.05
C ARG A 402 -12.84 15.64 -1.12
N VAL A 403 -13.98 16.27 -0.99
CA VAL A 403 -14.14 17.72 -0.96
C VAL A 403 -15.06 18.17 0.18
N ILE A 404 -14.85 19.42 0.62
CA ILE A 404 -15.70 20.10 1.61
C ILE A 404 -16.12 21.45 1.00
N ASP A 405 -17.39 21.80 1.15
CA ASP A 405 -17.91 23.12 0.81
C ASP A 405 -17.62 24.12 1.96
N GLU A 406 -16.70 25.07 1.74
CA GLU A 406 -16.27 26.03 2.75
C GLU A 406 -17.38 27.02 3.18
N GLU A 407 -18.35 27.33 2.34
CA GLU A 407 -19.44 28.26 2.70
C GLU A 407 -20.28 27.79 3.90
N ARG A 408 -20.12 26.53 4.29
CA ARG A 408 -20.87 25.88 5.38
C ARG A 408 -19.97 25.34 6.51
N TYR A 409 -18.66 25.60 6.46
CA TYR A 409 -17.73 25.09 7.47
C TYR A 409 -17.79 25.94 8.75
N GLU A 410 -18.38 25.44 9.84
CA GLU A 410 -18.48 26.08 11.15
C GLU A 410 -17.63 25.44 12.26
N GLY A 411 -16.74 24.47 11.93
CA GLY A 411 -16.00 23.66 12.92
C GLY A 411 -14.48 23.81 12.90
N PRO A 412 -13.77 23.21 13.88
CA PRO A 412 -12.32 23.02 13.83
C PRO A 412 -11.97 22.17 12.62
N LEU A 413 -10.81 22.44 12.00
CA LEU A 413 -10.36 21.79 10.75
C LEU A 413 -10.19 20.27 10.83
N ASP A 414 -10.18 19.71 12.04
CA ASP A 414 -10.06 18.26 12.32
C ASP A 414 -11.44 17.56 12.46
N ASP A 415 -12.55 18.34 12.42
CA ASP A 415 -13.90 17.83 12.58
C ASP A 415 -14.84 18.65 11.66
N PRO A 416 -14.91 18.34 10.37
CA PRO A 416 -15.64 19.15 9.39
C PRO A 416 -17.15 18.99 9.58
N VAL A 417 -17.78 20.09 10.04
CA VAL A 417 -19.24 20.24 10.04
C VAL A 417 -19.60 21.03 8.79
N GLY A 418 -20.12 20.38 7.76
CA GLY A 418 -20.47 21.06 6.51
C GLY A 418 -20.97 20.09 5.44
N GLN A 419 -21.23 20.57 4.22
CA GLN A 419 -21.41 19.67 3.10
C GLN A 419 -20.07 19.04 2.74
N CYS A 420 -19.94 17.75 2.92
CA CYS A 420 -18.82 16.99 2.43
C CYS A 420 -19.25 16.08 1.27
N GLY A 421 -18.29 15.65 0.48
CA GLY A 421 -18.56 14.81 -0.67
C GLY A 421 -17.32 14.44 -1.43
N PHE A 422 -17.48 14.10 -2.68
CA PHE A 422 -16.40 13.72 -3.57
C PHE A 422 -16.63 14.21 -5.00
N VAL A 423 -15.53 14.44 -5.69
CA VAL A 423 -15.49 14.83 -7.10
C VAL A 423 -14.55 13.92 -7.87
N ASN A 424 -14.72 13.83 -9.18
CA ASN A 424 -13.78 13.12 -10.04
C ASN A 424 -13.16 14.04 -11.10
N PRO A 425 -12.10 13.61 -11.79
CA PRO A 425 -11.45 14.42 -12.83
C PRO A 425 -12.36 14.80 -13.99
N THR A 426 -13.41 14.04 -14.29
CA THR A 426 -14.35 14.34 -15.38
C THR A 426 -15.40 15.39 -15.01
N GLY A 427 -15.41 15.81 -13.73
CA GLY A 427 -16.28 16.88 -13.25
C GLY A 427 -17.57 16.40 -12.57
N ASP A 428 -17.71 15.07 -12.38
CA ASP A 428 -18.80 14.56 -11.56
C ASP A 428 -18.58 14.96 -10.10
N MET A 429 -19.64 15.37 -9.43
CA MET A 429 -19.60 15.87 -8.06
C MET A 429 -20.82 15.37 -7.28
N VAL A 430 -20.57 14.85 -6.11
CA VAL A 430 -21.58 14.43 -5.14
C VAL A 430 -21.30 15.13 -3.81
N LEU A 431 -22.24 15.94 -3.35
CA LEU A 431 -22.20 16.63 -2.05
C LEU A 431 -23.48 16.33 -1.27
N SER A 432 -23.37 16.14 0.03
CA SER A 432 -24.51 15.97 0.92
C SER A 432 -24.34 16.77 2.20
N SER A 433 -25.40 17.46 2.60
CA SER A 433 -25.50 18.13 3.90
C SER A 433 -25.96 17.18 5.02
N GLU A 434 -26.26 15.90 4.69
CA GLU A 434 -26.67 14.88 5.64
C GLU A 434 -25.46 14.10 6.18
N TRP A 435 -24.30 14.19 5.50
CA TRP A 435 -23.10 13.46 5.90
C TRP A 435 -22.27 14.32 6.86
N ASP A 436 -22.00 13.77 8.05
CA ASP A 436 -21.05 14.34 9.00
C ASP A 436 -19.62 14.18 8.48
N ALA A 437 -19.34 13.06 7.78
CA ALA A 437 -18.07 12.80 7.11
C ALA A 437 -18.24 11.87 5.91
N VAL A 438 -17.33 11.99 4.95
CA VAL A 438 -17.14 11.06 3.84
C VAL A 438 -15.69 10.61 3.79
N TYR A 439 -15.47 9.36 3.44
CA TYR A 439 -14.16 8.71 3.37
C TYR A 439 -13.83 8.35 1.91
N ASP A 440 -12.68 7.74 1.69
CA ASP A 440 -12.22 7.43 0.34
C ASP A 440 -13.15 6.43 -0.38
N VAL A 441 -13.20 6.54 -1.71
CA VAL A 441 -13.93 5.59 -2.54
C VAL A 441 -13.09 4.33 -2.68
N SER A 442 -13.56 3.22 -2.12
CA SER A 442 -12.89 1.92 -2.20
C SER A 442 -12.86 1.37 -3.63
N GLY A 443 -12.04 0.34 -3.88
CA GLY A 443 -11.90 -0.28 -5.20
C GLY A 443 -13.20 -0.84 -5.79
N ASN A 444 -14.21 -1.14 -4.96
CA ASN A 444 -15.56 -1.52 -5.38
C ASN A 444 -16.48 -0.31 -5.68
N MET A 445 -15.94 0.89 -5.75
CA MET A 445 -16.68 2.13 -6.03
C MET A 445 -17.70 2.53 -4.95
N LEU A 446 -17.47 2.11 -3.70
CA LEU A 446 -18.25 2.52 -2.54
C LEU A 446 -17.43 3.44 -1.62
N ALA A 447 -18.04 4.55 -1.21
CA ALA A 447 -17.49 5.46 -0.20
C ALA A 447 -18.19 5.22 1.14
N ARG A 448 -17.42 5.12 2.21
CA ARG A 448 -17.97 5.11 3.56
C ARG A 448 -18.40 6.51 3.96
N VAL A 449 -19.59 6.63 4.54
CA VAL A 449 -20.13 7.89 5.06
C VAL A 449 -20.51 7.76 6.52
N GLU A 450 -20.45 8.88 7.25
CA GLU A 450 -20.93 9.00 8.62
C GLU A 450 -22.14 9.95 8.65
N VAL A 451 -23.19 9.54 9.37
CA VAL A 451 -24.43 10.30 9.59
C VAL A 451 -24.90 10.06 11.03
N ASP A 452 -25.03 11.12 11.82
CA ASP A 452 -25.44 11.06 13.24
C ASP A 452 -24.62 10.03 14.05
N GLY A 453 -23.29 9.97 13.80
CA GLY A 453 -22.37 9.03 14.45
C GLY A 453 -22.59 7.57 14.06
N ARG A 454 -23.21 7.30 12.92
CA ARG A 454 -23.39 5.97 12.33
C ARG A 454 -22.76 5.91 10.95
N TYR A 455 -22.13 4.78 10.66
CA TYR A 455 -21.45 4.52 9.39
C TYR A 455 -22.35 3.73 8.44
N GLY A 456 -22.36 4.15 7.18
CA GLY A 456 -22.97 3.49 6.03
C GLY A 456 -22.07 3.59 4.82
N TYR A 457 -22.58 3.19 3.66
CA TYR A 457 -21.83 3.26 2.40
C TYR A 457 -22.73 3.75 1.27
N VAL A 458 -22.16 4.62 0.44
CA VAL A 458 -22.81 5.18 -0.74
C VAL A 458 -22.04 4.81 -2.00
N ASP A 459 -22.73 4.74 -3.12
CA ASP A 459 -22.08 4.62 -4.43
C ASP A 459 -21.60 5.99 -4.94
N THR A 460 -20.96 6.00 -6.09
CA THR A 460 -20.44 7.22 -6.74
C THR A 460 -21.52 8.17 -7.28
N THR A 461 -22.80 7.84 -7.11
CA THR A 461 -23.94 8.75 -7.35
C THR A 461 -24.45 9.39 -6.06
N GLY A 462 -23.93 8.96 -4.91
CA GLY A 462 -24.40 9.39 -3.59
C GLY A 462 -25.59 8.59 -3.05
N ALA A 463 -26.01 7.54 -3.76
CA ALA A 463 -27.09 6.67 -3.29
C ALA A 463 -26.58 5.69 -2.22
N TYR A 464 -27.35 5.54 -1.13
CA TYR A 464 -27.02 4.56 -0.11
C TYR A 464 -27.11 3.13 -0.66
N VAL A 465 -25.99 2.42 -0.59
CA VAL A 465 -25.92 0.97 -0.79
C VAL A 465 -26.13 0.27 0.55
N ILE A 466 -25.56 0.84 1.60
CA ILE A 466 -25.76 0.41 2.99
C ILE A 466 -26.11 1.65 3.82
N GLU A 467 -27.35 1.71 4.32
CA GLU A 467 -27.81 2.80 5.18
C GLU A 467 -26.94 2.95 6.44
N PRO A 468 -26.73 4.18 6.94
CA PRO A 468 -25.94 4.41 8.16
C PRO A 468 -26.54 3.68 9.38
N GLN A 469 -25.86 2.64 9.84
CA GLN A 469 -26.34 1.79 10.93
C GLN A 469 -25.23 1.29 11.86
N TRP A 470 -24.00 1.21 11.39
CA TRP A 470 -22.87 0.67 12.14
C TRP A 470 -22.28 1.70 13.09
N GLN A 471 -21.90 1.30 14.29
CA GLN A 471 -21.28 2.22 15.27
C GLN A 471 -19.88 2.64 14.82
N TYR A 472 -19.13 1.73 14.17
CA TYR A 472 -17.87 1.97 13.50
C TYR A 472 -17.79 1.03 12.29
N ALA A 473 -17.16 1.48 11.22
CA ALA A 473 -16.92 0.68 10.04
C ALA A 473 -15.57 1.07 9.42
N ASP A 474 -14.93 0.13 8.75
CA ASP A 474 -13.74 0.36 7.93
C ASP A 474 -14.15 0.46 6.44
N ASP A 475 -13.24 0.91 5.58
CA ASP A 475 -13.46 0.92 4.14
C ASP A 475 -13.48 -0.52 3.59
N PHE A 476 -14.13 -0.73 2.45
CA PHE A 476 -14.12 -2.03 1.80
C PHE A 476 -12.74 -2.40 1.28
N MET A 477 -12.33 -3.65 1.49
CA MET A 477 -11.09 -4.24 1.02
C MET A 477 -11.39 -5.40 0.08
N ASP A 478 -10.54 -5.61 -0.91
CA ASP A 478 -10.59 -6.77 -1.79
C ASP A 478 -10.14 -8.03 -1.05
N ALA A 479 -11.03 -9.00 -0.92
CA ALA A 479 -10.75 -10.31 -0.33
C ALA A 479 -10.56 -11.40 -1.40
N GLY A 480 -10.38 -11.00 -2.67
CA GLY A 480 -10.09 -11.88 -3.80
C GLY A 480 -11.33 -12.35 -4.54
N ASP A 481 -12.35 -12.86 -3.85
CA ASP A 481 -13.62 -13.30 -4.47
C ASP A 481 -14.80 -12.37 -4.15
N GLN A 482 -14.62 -11.44 -3.23
CA GLN A 482 -15.61 -10.43 -2.84
C GLN A 482 -14.98 -9.24 -2.11
N TRP A 483 -15.70 -8.14 -2.03
CA TRP A 483 -15.31 -6.99 -1.19
C TRP A 483 -15.83 -7.17 0.22
N VAL A 484 -15.01 -6.82 1.21
CA VAL A 484 -15.29 -7.03 2.64
C VAL A 484 -14.97 -5.77 3.43
N ALA A 485 -15.89 -5.36 4.30
CA ALA A 485 -15.64 -4.30 5.27
C ALA A 485 -15.77 -4.85 6.70
N ALA A 486 -14.89 -4.39 7.60
CA ALA A 486 -15.05 -4.68 9.00
C ALA A 486 -15.97 -3.64 9.67
N VAL A 487 -16.90 -4.11 10.50
CA VAL A 487 -17.83 -3.29 11.28
C VAL A 487 -17.70 -3.63 12.76
N TYR A 488 -17.90 -2.64 13.64
CA TYR A 488 -17.56 -2.81 15.04
C TYR A 488 -18.63 -2.30 15.98
N LEU A 489 -18.71 -2.98 17.16
CA LEU A 489 -19.30 -2.48 18.36
C LEU A 489 -18.19 -2.23 19.39
N LYS A 490 -18.02 -0.98 19.83
CA LYS A 490 -16.97 -0.58 20.77
C LYS A 490 -17.59 -0.01 22.06
N SER A 491 -16.92 -0.24 23.19
CA SER A 491 -17.06 0.59 24.39
C SER A 491 -15.93 1.63 24.39
N ARG A 492 -15.95 2.57 25.36
CA ARG A 492 -14.95 3.66 25.42
C ARG A 492 -13.48 3.22 25.29
N LEU A 493 -13.12 2.00 25.60
CA LEU A 493 -11.74 1.54 25.70
C LEU A 493 -11.43 0.23 24.97
N LYS A 494 -12.45 -0.52 24.47
CA LYS A 494 -12.19 -1.77 23.76
C LYS A 494 -13.28 -2.10 22.74
N VAL A 495 -12.90 -2.86 21.74
CA VAL A 495 -13.82 -3.55 20.82
C VAL A 495 -14.54 -4.65 21.63
N LEU A 496 -15.86 -4.72 21.53
CA LEU A 496 -16.67 -5.75 22.14
C LEU A 496 -17.06 -6.84 21.14
N TRP A 497 -17.25 -6.42 19.90
CA TRP A 497 -17.60 -7.27 18.78
C TRP A 497 -17.07 -6.67 17.49
N LYS A 498 -16.62 -7.54 16.59
CA LYS A 498 -16.22 -7.21 15.22
C LYS A 498 -16.94 -8.15 14.27
N GLY A 499 -17.64 -7.58 13.30
CA GLY A 499 -18.25 -8.30 12.19
C GLY A 499 -17.53 -8.01 10.89
N TYR A 500 -17.69 -8.89 9.93
CA TYR A 500 -17.25 -8.68 8.54
C TYR A 500 -18.49 -8.76 7.66
N ILE A 501 -18.69 -7.74 6.81
CA ILE A 501 -19.84 -7.65 5.90
C ILE A 501 -19.37 -7.62 4.47
N ASN A 502 -20.20 -8.13 3.54
CA ASN A 502 -20.03 -7.94 2.11
C ASN A 502 -20.80 -6.69 1.63
N GLU A 503 -20.74 -6.38 0.34
CA GLU A 503 -21.39 -5.23 -0.29
C GLU A 503 -22.93 -5.23 -0.17
N ASN A 504 -23.54 -6.40 0.07
CA ASN A 504 -24.98 -6.54 0.33
C ASN A 504 -25.33 -6.35 1.80
N ASN A 505 -24.38 -5.93 2.65
CA ASN A 505 -24.52 -5.82 4.10
C ASN A 505 -24.84 -7.16 4.79
N GLU A 506 -24.40 -8.27 4.21
CA GLU A 506 -24.57 -9.59 4.77
C GLU A 506 -23.36 -9.93 5.64
N LEU A 507 -23.60 -10.38 6.87
CA LEU A 507 -22.54 -10.79 7.78
C LEU A 507 -21.89 -12.09 7.26
N ILE A 508 -20.58 -12.08 7.10
CA ILE A 508 -19.79 -13.20 6.56
C ILE A 508 -18.79 -13.78 7.58
N GLY A 509 -18.63 -13.13 8.71
CA GLY A 509 -17.82 -13.59 9.84
C GLY A 509 -17.96 -12.66 11.03
N GLU A 510 -17.67 -13.15 12.23
CA GLU A 510 -17.70 -12.32 13.45
C GLU A 510 -16.74 -12.82 14.53
N VAL A 511 -16.30 -11.89 15.40
CA VAL A 511 -15.49 -12.16 16.60
C VAL A 511 -16.06 -11.37 17.78
N TRP A 512 -16.24 -12.02 18.93
CA TRP A 512 -16.60 -11.39 20.20
C TRP A 512 -15.36 -11.32 21.12
N TYR A 513 -15.17 -10.19 21.81
CA TYR A 513 -14.00 -9.91 22.66
C TYR A 513 -14.37 -9.80 24.14
#